data_453e97c5a6c2930a03ffd3fe1a1533ca
#
_entry.id   453e97c5a6c2930a03ffd3fe1a1533ca
#
_cell.length_a   1.000
_cell.length_b   1.000
_cell.length_c   1.000
_cell.angle_alpha   90.00
_cell.angle_beta   90.00
_cell.angle_gamma   90.00
#
_symmetry.space_group_name_H-M   'P 1'
#
loop_
_entity.id
_entity.type
_entity.pdbx_description
1 polymer ?
#
loop_
_entity_poly.entity_id
_entity_poly.type
_entity_poly.pdbx_seq_one_letter_code
_entity_poly.pdbx_strand_id
1 'polypeptide(L)'
;PELIVEACRLADNDVNFTDFADNGVIRDVFVFYAGRGQADSGDTQSIWPHRWDVRVNSKYLDVRFDGVQLQGYACGAELNGGYQMTAIGTFCHEFGHVLGWPDFYDTDYSASGGTAPALESFSLMCSGSYNNNSRTPPSVNILERWMVGWAEPEEVTENGLYTLAPVSENKGYLVQTPTTNDYFLLENRDTRNNKWDQPLNSAAACRGLLVYHVDYTSRYAPQWSYNTLNNNPAHECMKLVRSVPGRSSYDVPQKTFFPGANNITSLSPETNADYISWNSGK
;
A
#
# COMPACT_ATOMS: atom_id res chain seq x y z
N PRO A 1 -17.60 6.88 -12.89
CA PRO A 1 -17.21 7.47 -14.19
C PRO A 1 -17.92 8.79 -14.52
N GLU A 2 -19.23 8.92 -14.23
CA GLU A 2 -20.04 10.09 -14.63
C GLU A 2 -19.50 11.40 -14.10
N LEU A 3 -19.24 11.49 -12.79
CA LEU A 3 -18.63 12.66 -12.16
C LEU A 3 -17.31 13.06 -12.85
N ILE A 4 -16.48 12.07 -13.15
CA ILE A 4 -15.15 12.28 -13.73
C ILE A 4 -15.24 12.85 -15.15
N VAL A 5 -16.08 12.22 -15.98
CA VAL A 5 -16.30 12.68 -17.36
C VAL A 5 -16.90 14.09 -17.39
N GLU A 6 -17.82 14.39 -16.46
CA GLU A 6 -18.39 15.73 -16.36
C GLU A 6 -17.36 16.76 -15.88
N ALA A 7 -16.53 16.42 -14.88
CA ALA A 7 -15.45 17.30 -14.43
C ALA A 7 -14.46 17.60 -15.56
N CYS A 8 -14.05 16.60 -16.33
CA CYS A 8 -13.19 16.82 -17.51
C CYS A 8 -13.87 17.69 -18.58
N ARG A 9 -15.17 17.46 -18.83
CA ARG A 9 -15.93 18.27 -19.78
C ARG A 9 -16.03 19.74 -19.37
N LEU A 10 -16.17 20.02 -18.06
CA LEU A 10 -16.19 21.38 -17.55
C LEU A 10 -14.81 22.05 -17.61
N ALA A 11 -13.74 21.28 -17.50
CA ALA A 11 -12.36 21.77 -17.57
C ALA A 11 -11.84 21.92 -19.03
N ASP A 12 -12.53 21.38 -20.03
CA ASP A 12 -12.08 21.24 -21.43
C ASP A 12 -11.72 22.59 -22.09
N ASN A 13 -12.34 23.69 -21.66
CA ASN A 13 -12.01 25.03 -22.17
C ASN A 13 -10.73 25.64 -21.54
N ASP A 14 -10.32 25.13 -20.38
CA ASP A 14 -9.22 25.68 -19.58
C ASP A 14 -7.99 24.75 -19.59
N VAL A 15 -8.16 23.49 -19.96
CA VAL A 15 -7.13 22.43 -19.95
C VAL A 15 -6.98 21.84 -21.34
N ASN A 16 -5.77 21.92 -21.89
CA ASN A 16 -5.42 21.16 -23.08
C ASN A 16 -5.02 19.74 -22.68
N PHE A 17 -5.92 18.80 -22.86
CA PHE A 17 -5.73 17.41 -22.44
C PHE A 17 -4.61 16.68 -23.21
N THR A 18 -4.22 17.19 -24.39
CA THR A 18 -3.08 16.60 -25.13
C THR A 18 -1.76 16.72 -24.39
N ASP A 19 -1.62 17.73 -23.52
CA ASP A 19 -0.39 17.97 -22.74
C ASP A 19 -0.13 16.88 -21.67
N PHE A 20 -1.18 16.12 -21.34
CA PHE A 20 -1.16 15.06 -20.33
C PHE A 20 -1.32 13.66 -20.91
N ALA A 21 -1.37 13.54 -22.25
CA ALA A 21 -1.58 12.27 -22.91
C ALA A 21 -0.24 11.60 -23.28
N ASP A 22 -0.17 10.29 -23.04
CA ASP A 22 0.88 9.43 -23.56
C ASP A 22 0.31 8.54 -24.68
N ASN A 23 0.87 8.62 -25.89
CA ASN A 23 0.40 7.89 -27.07
C ASN A 23 -1.11 8.05 -27.35
N GLY A 24 -1.65 9.26 -27.15
CA GLY A 24 -3.05 9.58 -27.38
C GLY A 24 -4.02 9.12 -26.28
N VAL A 25 -3.50 8.76 -25.12
CA VAL A 25 -4.28 8.29 -23.98
C VAL A 25 -3.92 9.08 -22.73
N ILE A 26 -4.93 9.61 -22.04
CA ILE A 26 -4.85 10.11 -20.68
C ILE A 26 -5.04 8.90 -19.76
N ARG A 27 -3.97 8.44 -19.15
CA ARG A 27 -3.99 7.21 -18.34
C ARG A 27 -4.85 7.35 -17.11
N ASP A 28 -4.69 8.46 -16.37
CA ASP A 28 -5.47 8.75 -15.17
C ASP A 28 -5.63 10.27 -14.98
N VAL A 29 -6.79 10.67 -14.48
CA VAL A 29 -7.03 12.00 -13.91
C VAL A 29 -7.38 11.88 -12.45
N PHE A 30 -7.03 12.87 -11.62
CA PHE A 30 -7.45 12.90 -10.23
C PHE A 30 -8.49 14.02 -10.03
N VAL A 31 -9.65 13.66 -9.46
CA VAL A 31 -10.73 14.61 -9.19
C VAL A 31 -11.01 14.68 -7.69
N PHE A 32 -10.87 15.88 -7.12
CA PHE A 32 -11.38 16.18 -5.78
C PHE A 32 -12.83 16.61 -5.89
N TYR A 33 -13.74 15.83 -5.30
CA TYR A 33 -15.15 16.18 -5.24
C TYR A 33 -15.49 16.91 -3.94
N ALA A 34 -16.46 17.81 -4.01
CA ALA A 34 -16.90 18.61 -2.86
C ALA A 34 -17.56 17.74 -1.77
N GLY A 35 -17.36 18.12 -0.53
CA GLY A 35 -17.97 17.46 0.63
C GLY A 35 -17.17 16.30 1.16
N ARG A 36 -17.85 15.40 1.90
CA ARG A 36 -17.22 14.26 2.59
C ARG A 36 -17.24 13.00 1.75
N GLY A 37 -16.21 12.16 1.91
CA GLY A 37 -16.18 10.82 1.36
C GLY A 37 -16.87 9.77 2.24
N GLN A 38 -17.38 8.71 1.62
CA GLN A 38 -18.00 7.60 2.34
C GLN A 38 -17.02 6.90 3.29
N ALA A 39 -15.76 6.74 2.89
CA ALA A 39 -14.74 6.04 3.66
C ALA A 39 -14.55 6.63 5.08
N ASP A 40 -14.57 7.96 5.20
CA ASP A 40 -14.37 8.65 6.48
C ASP A 40 -15.68 8.95 7.21
N SER A 41 -16.78 9.18 6.48
CA SER A 41 -18.06 9.60 7.07
C SER A 41 -18.98 8.44 7.40
N GLY A 42 -18.79 7.29 6.74
CA GLY A 42 -19.73 6.17 6.78
C GLY A 42 -21.08 6.44 6.05
N ASP A 43 -21.21 7.60 5.41
CA ASP A 43 -22.41 7.98 4.68
C ASP A 43 -22.50 7.26 3.33
N THR A 44 -23.40 6.30 3.24
CA THR A 44 -23.60 5.49 2.02
C THR A 44 -24.14 6.27 0.81
N GLN A 45 -24.53 7.53 1.00
CA GLN A 45 -24.94 8.42 -0.10
C GLN A 45 -23.74 9.23 -0.64
N SER A 46 -22.60 9.19 0.03
CA SER A 46 -21.37 9.84 -0.41
C SER A 46 -20.54 8.90 -1.28
N ILE A 47 -19.68 9.49 -2.12
CA ILE A 47 -18.77 8.73 -2.99
C ILE A 47 -17.64 8.16 -2.14
N TRP A 48 -17.31 6.89 -2.33
CA TRP A 48 -16.11 6.29 -1.81
C TRP A 48 -14.89 6.80 -2.61
N PRO A 49 -13.83 7.34 -2.00
CA PRO A 49 -12.57 7.59 -2.69
C PRO A 49 -12.05 6.31 -3.34
N HIS A 50 -11.66 6.36 -4.60
CA HIS A 50 -11.23 5.16 -5.32
C HIS A 50 -10.50 5.51 -6.63
N ARG A 51 -9.72 4.56 -7.12
CA ARG A 51 -9.18 4.53 -8.48
C ARG A 51 -9.96 3.54 -9.35
N TRP A 52 -10.32 3.93 -10.57
CA TRP A 52 -11.03 3.06 -11.49
C TRP A 52 -10.80 3.45 -12.97
N ASP A 53 -11.47 2.74 -13.89
CA ASP A 53 -11.44 2.98 -15.34
C ASP A 53 -12.81 3.51 -15.79
N VAL A 54 -12.85 4.60 -16.56
CA VAL A 54 -14.11 5.16 -17.08
C VAL A 54 -14.82 4.20 -18.03
N ARG A 55 -14.08 3.35 -18.71
CA ARG A 55 -14.57 2.41 -19.72
C ARG A 55 -15.35 1.22 -19.14
N VAL A 56 -15.36 1.01 -17.83
CA VAL A 56 -16.25 0.01 -17.20
C VAL A 56 -17.73 0.31 -17.42
N ASN A 57 -18.07 1.57 -17.68
CA ASN A 57 -19.39 1.96 -18.13
C ASN A 57 -19.40 2.04 -19.66
N SER A 58 -20.26 1.22 -20.30
CA SER A 58 -20.36 1.16 -21.76
C SER A 58 -20.66 2.49 -22.44
N LYS A 59 -21.25 3.45 -21.72
CA LYS A 59 -21.47 4.83 -22.19
C LYS A 59 -20.17 5.60 -22.41
N TYR A 60 -19.06 5.19 -21.77
CA TYR A 60 -17.79 5.91 -21.75
C TYR A 60 -16.62 5.11 -22.34
N LEU A 61 -16.89 4.14 -23.21
CA LEU A 61 -15.86 3.30 -23.85
C LEU A 61 -14.85 4.11 -24.68
N ASP A 62 -15.27 5.22 -25.27
CA ASP A 62 -14.41 6.09 -26.10
C ASP A 62 -14.67 7.57 -25.77
N VAL A 63 -14.47 7.97 -24.54
CA VAL A 63 -14.54 9.39 -24.14
C VAL A 63 -13.22 10.06 -24.50
N ARG A 64 -13.32 11.18 -25.23
CA ARG A 64 -12.16 11.94 -25.68
C ARG A 64 -12.31 13.41 -25.34
N PHE A 65 -11.16 14.02 -25.03
CA PHE A 65 -10.98 15.47 -24.89
C PHE A 65 -9.77 15.86 -25.73
N ASP A 66 -9.85 16.91 -26.53
CA ASP A 66 -8.82 17.33 -27.48
C ASP A 66 -8.30 16.20 -28.39
N GLY A 67 -9.16 15.20 -28.68
CA GLY A 67 -8.83 14.05 -29.53
C GLY A 67 -8.10 12.91 -28.79
N VAL A 68 -7.68 13.08 -27.53
CA VAL A 68 -7.04 12.03 -26.72
C VAL A 68 -8.06 11.31 -25.84
N GLN A 69 -7.88 10.00 -25.63
CA GLN A 69 -8.82 9.15 -24.92
C GLN A 69 -8.60 9.21 -23.41
N LEU A 70 -9.66 9.48 -22.64
CA LEU A 70 -9.65 9.31 -21.18
C LEU A 70 -9.83 7.83 -20.84
N GLN A 71 -8.95 7.29 -20.00
CA GLN A 71 -8.97 5.89 -19.61
C GLN A 71 -9.24 5.70 -18.12
N GLY A 72 -8.31 6.07 -17.28
CA GLY A 72 -8.38 5.87 -15.84
C GLY A 72 -8.69 7.15 -15.06
N TYR A 73 -9.07 6.97 -13.81
CA TYR A 73 -9.25 8.07 -12.88
C TYR A 73 -9.03 7.62 -11.45
N ALA A 74 -8.66 8.56 -10.60
CA ALA A 74 -8.78 8.45 -9.17
C ALA A 74 -9.59 9.64 -8.63
N CYS A 75 -10.25 9.47 -7.51
CA CYS A 75 -11.00 10.55 -6.89
C CYS A 75 -10.89 10.52 -5.37
N GLY A 76 -11.03 11.70 -4.76
CA GLY A 76 -11.01 11.87 -3.32
C GLY A 76 -11.95 12.99 -2.88
N ALA A 77 -12.34 12.96 -1.61
CA ALA A 77 -13.21 13.95 -1.01
C ALA A 77 -12.43 15.22 -0.62
N GLU A 78 -13.06 16.39 -0.74
CA GLU A 78 -12.54 17.65 -0.20
C GLU A 78 -12.47 17.62 1.33
N LEU A 79 -13.49 17.04 1.98
CA LEU A 79 -13.63 17.04 3.43
C LEU A 79 -13.55 15.62 4.00
N ASN A 80 -12.93 15.49 5.17
CA ASN A 80 -12.94 14.27 5.97
C ASN A 80 -14.26 14.10 6.75
N GLY A 81 -14.41 13.00 7.49
CA GLY A 81 -15.58 12.73 8.32
C GLY A 81 -15.90 13.81 9.36
N GLY A 82 -14.90 14.57 9.82
CA GLY A 82 -15.02 15.68 10.76
C GLY A 82 -15.25 17.06 10.13
N TYR A 83 -15.62 17.13 8.86
CA TYR A 83 -15.81 18.38 8.08
C TYR A 83 -14.56 19.27 8.00
N GLN A 84 -13.37 18.69 8.13
CA GLN A 84 -12.11 19.38 7.89
C GLN A 84 -11.59 19.03 6.51
N MET A 85 -10.77 19.89 5.94
CA MET A 85 -10.10 19.60 4.67
C MET A 85 -9.37 18.24 4.76
N THR A 86 -9.60 17.37 3.80
CA THR A 86 -8.93 16.09 3.70
C THR A 86 -7.43 16.29 3.56
N ALA A 87 -6.65 15.52 4.32
CA ALA A 87 -5.20 15.54 4.21
C ALA A 87 -4.71 14.62 3.08
N ILE A 88 -3.40 14.56 2.87
CA ILE A 88 -2.79 13.94 1.67
C ILE A 88 -2.85 12.40 1.66
N GLY A 89 -3.13 11.74 2.79
CA GLY A 89 -3.00 10.29 2.90
C GLY A 89 -3.89 9.52 1.93
N THR A 90 -5.18 9.83 1.86
CA THR A 90 -6.11 9.20 0.91
C THR A 90 -5.71 9.51 -0.54
N PHE A 91 -5.33 10.78 -0.82
CA PHE A 91 -4.83 11.13 -2.15
C PHE A 91 -3.61 10.26 -2.55
N CYS A 92 -2.63 10.13 -1.66
CA CYS A 92 -1.44 9.32 -1.93
C CYS A 92 -1.79 7.84 -2.10
N HIS A 93 -2.76 7.32 -1.35
CA HIS A 93 -3.25 5.94 -1.48
C HIS A 93 -3.87 5.72 -2.86
N GLU A 94 -4.84 6.54 -3.27
CA GLU A 94 -5.47 6.41 -4.59
C GLU A 94 -4.48 6.63 -5.73
N PHE A 95 -3.50 7.52 -5.54
CA PHE A 95 -2.41 7.69 -6.49
C PHE A 95 -1.47 6.47 -6.52
N GLY A 96 -1.31 5.76 -5.41
CA GLY A 96 -0.64 4.47 -5.36
C GLY A 96 -1.27 3.45 -6.31
N HIS A 97 -2.59 3.40 -6.39
CA HIS A 97 -3.29 2.57 -7.37
C HIS A 97 -3.04 3.01 -8.82
N VAL A 98 -2.88 4.31 -9.06
CA VAL A 98 -2.46 4.81 -10.40
C VAL A 98 -1.07 4.30 -10.77
N LEU A 99 -0.16 4.19 -9.79
CA LEU A 99 1.17 3.61 -9.97
C LEU A 99 1.15 2.08 -10.13
N GLY A 100 0.03 1.43 -9.85
CA GLY A 100 -0.15 -0.02 -10.00
C GLY A 100 -0.03 -0.82 -8.70
N TRP A 101 0.03 -0.17 -7.53
CA TRP A 101 0.04 -0.86 -6.25
C TRP A 101 -1.34 -1.40 -5.88
N PRO A 102 -1.45 -2.65 -5.42
CA PRO A 102 -2.68 -3.18 -4.86
C PRO A 102 -2.91 -2.68 -3.43
N ASP A 103 -4.11 -2.91 -2.91
CA ASP A 103 -4.36 -2.77 -1.48
C ASP A 103 -3.65 -3.87 -0.69
N PHE A 104 -2.95 -3.49 0.38
CA PHE A 104 -2.33 -4.44 1.30
C PHE A 104 -3.17 -4.65 2.58
N TYR A 105 -4.39 -4.14 2.61
CA TYR A 105 -5.37 -4.50 3.63
C TYR A 105 -6.32 -5.60 3.14
N ASP A 106 -7.12 -6.14 4.04
CA ASP A 106 -8.14 -7.11 3.75
C ASP A 106 -9.35 -6.43 3.09
N THR A 107 -9.47 -6.56 1.76
CA THR A 107 -10.48 -5.85 0.98
C THR A 107 -11.89 -6.43 1.11
N ASP A 108 -12.05 -7.62 1.70
CA ASP A 108 -13.36 -8.21 2.00
C ASP A 108 -13.73 -8.13 3.50
N TYR A 109 -12.84 -7.53 4.31
CA TYR A 109 -12.98 -7.26 5.74
C TYR A 109 -13.08 -8.49 6.64
N SER A 110 -13.95 -9.44 6.37
CA SER A 110 -14.11 -10.64 7.18
C SER A 110 -14.80 -11.79 6.46
N ALA A 111 -15.13 -11.62 5.18
CA ALA A 111 -15.88 -12.63 4.42
C ALA A 111 -15.07 -13.92 4.20
N SER A 112 -13.76 -13.84 4.07
CA SER A 112 -12.88 -14.99 3.81
C SER A 112 -12.24 -15.59 5.07
N GLY A 113 -12.96 -15.68 6.15
CA GLY A 113 -12.52 -16.40 7.36
C GLY A 113 -12.02 -15.51 8.49
N GLY A 114 -12.39 -14.25 8.49
CA GLY A 114 -12.04 -13.24 9.49
C GLY A 114 -11.09 -12.18 8.93
N THR A 115 -10.90 -11.11 9.67
CA THR A 115 -10.08 -9.97 9.22
C THR A 115 -8.59 -10.28 9.33
N ALA A 116 -7.86 -10.07 8.24
CA ALA A 116 -6.40 -10.14 8.23
C ALA A 116 -5.79 -8.83 8.74
N PRO A 117 -4.75 -8.86 9.57
CA PRO A 117 -4.07 -7.66 10.03
C PRO A 117 -3.29 -6.95 8.91
N ALA A 118 -2.82 -7.70 7.92
CA ALA A 118 -2.07 -7.20 6.76
C ALA A 118 -0.86 -6.32 7.14
N LEU A 119 -0.66 -5.19 6.48
CA LEU A 119 0.46 -4.29 6.75
C LEU A 119 0.13 -3.13 7.69
N GLU A 120 -1.12 -2.98 8.10
CA GLU A 120 -1.55 -1.97 9.08
C GLU A 120 -1.01 -0.56 8.75
N SER A 121 -0.53 0.17 9.76
CA SER A 121 0.01 1.54 9.62
C SER A 121 1.37 1.64 8.91
N PHE A 122 1.98 0.50 8.58
CA PHE A 122 3.31 0.45 7.95
C PHE A 122 3.30 0.62 6.42
N SER A 123 2.15 0.54 5.79
CA SER A 123 2.00 0.72 4.33
C SER A 123 1.00 1.81 4.00
N LEU A 124 1.34 2.62 2.99
CA LEU A 124 0.45 3.58 2.37
C LEU A 124 -0.80 2.90 1.79
N MET A 125 -0.62 1.71 1.20
CA MET A 125 -1.69 0.91 0.60
C MET A 125 -2.45 0.05 1.62
N CYS A 126 -2.36 0.42 2.90
CA CYS A 126 -3.11 -0.13 4.01
C CYS A 126 -3.57 1.01 4.92
N SER A 127 -3.82 0.78 6.20
CA SER A 127 -4.26 1.84 7.13
C SER A 127 -3.22 2.94 7.39
N GLY A 128 -2.00 2.81 6.88
CA GLY A 128 -0.96 3.83 6.95
C GLY A 128 -1.36 5.16 6.28
N SER A 129 -2.25 5.14 5.29
CA SER A 129 -2.83 6.36 4.70
C SER A 129 -3.52 7.25 5.72
N TYR A 130 -3.97 6.70 6.85
CA TYR A 130 -4.63 7.43 7.94
C TYR A 130 -3.67 7.92 9.04
N ASN A 131 -2.38 7.63 8.96
CA ASN A 131 -1.41 8.05 9.96
C ASN A 131 -1.44 9.57 10.20
N ASN A 132 -1.42 9.98 11.48
CA ASN A 132 -1.49 11.37 11.90
C ASN A 132 -2.70 12.12 11.26
N ASN A 133 -3.87 11.50 11.31
CA ASN A 133 -5.09 12.02 10.63
C ASN A 133 -4.85 12.28 9.14
N SER A 134 -4.27 11.33 8.46
CA SER A 134 -3.91 11.34 7.03
C SER A 134 -2.92 12.42 6.59
N ARG A 135 -2.26 13.11 7.54
CA ARG A 135 -1.28 14.17 7.23
C ARG A 135 0.11 13.64 6.96
N THR A 136 0.42 12.44 7.47
CA THR A 136 1.77 11.89 7.39
C THR A 136 1.68 10.38 7.11
N PRO A 137 1.31 10.00 5.87
CA PRO A 137 1.36 8.59 5.46
C PRO A 137 2.80 8.08 5.59
N PRO A 138 3.02 6.77 5.84
CA PRO A 138 4.35 6.22 6.07
C PRO A 138 5.18 6.27 4.80
N SER A 139 6.47 6.11 4.93
CA SER A 139 7.35 5.86 3.79
C SER A 139 6.83 4.67 2.98
N VAL A 140 6.81 4.83 1.68
CA VAL A 140 6.55 3.75 0.73
C VAL A 140 7.55 2.61 1.00
N ASN A 141 7.05 1.40 1.21
CA ASN A 141 7.88 0.25 1.58
C ASN A 141 8.72 -0.27 0.40
N ILE A 142 9.67 -1.15 0.69
CA ILE A 142 10.61 -1.64 -0.32
C ILE A 142 9.94 -2.41 -1.46
N LEU A 143 8.82 -3.14 -1.20
CA LEU A 143 8.07 -3.82 -2.27
C LEU A 143 7.37 -2.82 -3.18
N GLU A 144 6.65 -1.85 -2.61
CA GLU A 144 5.99 -0.78 -3.37
C GLU A 144 6.99 -0.05 -4.27
N ARG A 145 8.19 0.26 -3.75
CA ARG A 145 9.27 0.90 -4.52
C ARG A 145 9.77 0.00 -5.64
N TRP A 146 9.94 -1.29 -5.36
CA TRP A 146 10.40 -2.27 -6.34
C TRP A 146 9.40 -2.47 -7.49
N MET A 147 8.12 -2.56 -7.17
CA MET A 147 7.05 -2.71 -8.17
C MET A 147 7.04 -1.60 -9.23
N VAL A 148 7.48 -0.40 -8.87
CA VAL A 148 7.51 0.77 -9.78
C VAL A 148 8.93 1.15 -10.23
N GLY A 149 9.92 0.33 -9.90
CA GLY A 149 11.31 0.53 -10.35
C GLY A 149 12.07 1.65 -9.63
N TRP A 150 11.58 2.14 -8.48
CA TRP A 150 12.29 3.16 -7.68
C TRP A 150 13.42 2.58 -6.85
N ALA A 151 13.34 1.30 -6.52
CA ALA A 151 14.37 0.56 -5.82
C ALA A 151 14.37 -0.89 -6.30
N GLU A 152 15.52 -1.55 -6.16
CA GLU A 152 15.67 -2.99 -6.35
C GLU A 152 16.30 -3.56 -5.07
N PRO A 153 15.62 -4.45 -4.34
CA PRO A 153 16.20 -5.09 -3.16
C PRO A 153 17.38 -5.97 -3.57
N GLU A 154 18.47 -5.90 -2.81
CA GLU A 154 19.64 -6.73 -3.02
C GLU A 154 19.38 -8.14 -2.49
N GLU A 155 19.61 -9.16 -3.30
CA GLU A 155 19.43 -10.55 -2.88
C GLU A 155 20.58 -10.99 -1.96
N VAL A 156 20.23 -11.53 -0.79
CA VAL A 156 21.17 -12.13 0.14
C VAL A 156 21.42 -13.58 -0.27
N THR A 157 22.54 -13.82 -0.93
CA THR A 157 22.91 -15.16 -1.47
C THR A 157 23.88 -15.92 -0.59
N GLU A 158 24.57 -15.25 0.34
CA GLU A 158 25.61 -15.85 1.20
C GLU A 158 25.43 -15.41 2.66
N ASN A 159 25.95 -16.25 3.56
CA ASN A 159 26.03 -15.86 4.97
C ASN A 159 27.07 -14.76 5.18
N GLY A 160 26.70 -13.73 5.91
CA GLY A 160 27.62 -12.61 6.12
C GLY A 160 27.05 -11.50 7.01
N LEU A 161 27.83 -10.44 7.13
CA LEU A 161 27.39 -9.21 7.80
C LEU A 161 26.95 -8.22 6.71
N TYR A 162 25.70 -7.79 6.80
CA TYR A 162 25.10 -6.83 5.89
C TYR A 162 24.73 -5.56 6.63
N THR A 163 24.89 -4.41 5.99
CA THR A 163 24.47 -3.11 6.52
C THR A 163 23.27 -2.62 5.73
N LEU A 164 22.14 -2.49 6.38
CA LEU A 164 20.89 -2.04 5.75
C LEU A 164 20.65 -0.56 6.04
N ALA A 165 20.84 0.27 5.03
CA ALA A 165 20.51 1.69 5.07
C ALA A 165 18.98 1.90 5.14
N PRO A 166 18.50 3.07 5.61
CA PRO A 166 17.08 3.36 5.65
C PRO A 166 16.37 3.21 4.29
N VAL A 167 15.12 2.74 4.31
CA VAL A 167 14.32 2.59 3.07
C VAL A 167 14.13 3.90 2.32
N SER A 168 14.24 5.04 2.99
CA SER A 168 14.27 6.37 2.36
C SER A 168 15.45 6.58 1.40
N GLU A 169 16.49 5.74 1.49
CA GLU A 169 17.62 5.71 0.57
C GLU A 169 17.44 4.67 -0.55
N ASN A 170 16.23 4.14 -0.73
CA ASN A 170 15.90 3.10 -1.70
C ASN A 170 16.69 1.79 -1.50
N LYS A 171 16.92 1.42 -0.25
CA LYS A 171 17.64 0.20 0.13
C LYS A 171 16.75 -0.82 0.80
N GLY A 172 16.96 -2.07 0.46
CA GLY A 172 16.30 -3.25 1.03
C GLY A 172 17.05 -4.51 0.66
N TYR A 173 16.80 -5.59 1.39
CA TYR A 173 17.31 -6.91 1.06
C TYR A 173 16.17 -7.87 0.75
N LEU A 174 16.46 -8.85 -0.11
CA LEU A 174 15.61 -9.98 -0.43
C LEU A 174 16.29 -11.26 0.05
N VAL A 175 15.55 -12.09 0.76
CA VAL A 175 15.96 -13.43 1.15
C VAL A 175 15.03 -14.44 0.49
N GLN A 176 15.53 -15.16 -0.49
CA GLN A 176 14.76 -16.15 -1.23
C GLN A 176 14.46 -17.36 -0.36
N THR A 177 13.23 -17.88 -0.43
CA THR A 177 12.90 -19.19 0.12
C THR A 177 13.22 -20.30 -0.92
N PRO A 178 13.16 -21.59 -0.56
CA PRO A 178 13.29 -22.66 -1.53
C PRO A 178 12.21 -22.68 -2.62
N THR A 179 11.15 -21.90 -2.47
CA THR A 179 10.04 -21.81 -3.43
C THR A 179 10.17 -20.53 -4.24
N THR A 180 10.20 -20.64 -5.56
CA THR A 180 10.27 -19.48 -6.46
C THR A 180 9.08 -18.53 -6.23
N ASN A 181 9.37 -17.23 -6.15
CA ASN A 181 8.40 -16.16 -5.86
C ASN A 181 7.74 -16.23 -4.47
N ASP A 182 8.39 -16.91 -3.53
CA ASP A 182 8.07 -16.91 -2.11
C ASP A 182 9.35 -16.46 -1.37
N TYR A 183 9.35 -15.27 -0.80
CA TYR A 183 10.58 -14.63 -0.29
C TYR A 183 10.30 -13.68 0.87
N PHE A 184 11.35 -13.34 1.59
CA PHE A 184 11.32 -12.30 2.59
C PHE A 184 11.95 -11.02 2.07
N LEU A 185 11.34 -9.87 2.39
CA LEU A 185 11.91 -8.56 2.16
C LEU A 185 12.25 -7.91 3.50
N LEU A 186 13.40 -7.26 3.52
CA LEU A 186 13.93 -6.60 4.69
C LEU A 186 14.12 -5.12 4.39
N GLU A 187 13.62 -4.25 5.24
CA GLU A 187 13.87 -2.82 5.16
C GLU A 187 14.18 -2.23 6.54
N ASN A 188 14.90 -1.13 6.56
CA ASN A 188 15.19 -0.36 7.76
C ASN A 188 14.36 0.93 7.78
N ARG A 189 13.59 1.14 8.86
CA ARG A 189 12.83 2.37 9.11
C ARG A 189 13.52 3.20 10.18
N ASP A 190 13.80 4.45 9.85
CA ASP A 190 14.32 5.43 10.82
C ASP A 190 13.20 6.42 11.21
N THR A 191 12.39 6.01 12.15
CA THR A 191 11.25 6.81 12.61
C THR A 191 11.64 8.11 13.32
N ARG A 192 12.91 8.33 13.66
CA ARG A 192 13.37 9.57 14.28
C ARG A 192 13.72 10.65 13.26
N ASN A 193 14.41 10.26 12.19
CA ASN A 193 14.96 11.21 11.22
C ASN A 193 14.08 11.32 9.97
N ASN A 194 13.17 10.37 9.74
CA ASN A 194 12.24 10.39 8.63
C ASN A 194 10.85 10.85 9.10
N LYS A 195 10.45 12.06 8.70
CA LYS A 195 9.17 12.66 9.08
C LYS A 195 7.96 11.80 8.71
N TRP A 196 8.04 11.03 7.65
CA TRP A 196 6.94 10.19 7.17
C TRP A 196 6.72 8.95 8.05
N ASP A 197 7.78 8.47 8.71
CA ASP A 197 7.69 7.34 9.62
C ASP A 197 7.53 7.75 11.10
N GLN A 198 7.62 9.04 11.41
CA GLN A 198 7.44 9.55 12.79
C GLN A 198 6.11 9.13 13.43
N PRO A 199 4.96 9.07 12.73
CA PRO A 199 3.71 8.60 13.33
C PRO A 199 3.73 7.15 13.80
N LEU A 200 4.66 6.32 13.29
CA LEU A 200 4.90 4.96 13.77
C LEU A 200 5.65 4.93 15.12
N ASN A 201 6.18 6.06 15.56
CA ASN A 201 7.02 6.18 16.74
C ASN A 201 6.24 6.63 17.96
N SER A 202 5.53 5.72 18.59
CA SER A 202 4.97 5.98 19.92
C SER A 202 5.95 5.68 21.06
N ALA A 203 7.10 5.03 20.77
CA ALA A 203 8.15 4.70 21.72
C ALA A 203 9.52 4.52 21.04
N ALA A 204 10.60 4.56 21.83
CA ALA A 204 11.98 4.42 21.34
C ALA A 204 12.26 3.10 20.60
N ALA A 205 11.44 2.08 20.80
CA ALA A 205 11.57 0.77 20.17
C ALA A 205 10.94 0.69 18.75
N CYS A 206 10.34 1.78 18.23
CA CYS A 206 9.64 1.77 16.93
C CYS A 206 10.56 2.20 15.80
N ARG A 207 11.71 1.57 15.64
CA ARG A 207 12.67 1.78 14.55
C ARG A 207 13.55 0.57 14.37
N GLY A 208 14.14 0.46 13.19
CA GLY A 208 15.06 -0.62 12.85
C GLY A 208 14.50 -1.48 11.73
N LEU A 209 14.74 -2.77 11.83
CA LEU A 209 14.38 -3.72 10.79
C LEU A 209 12.88 -4.03 10.81
N LEU A 210 12.27 -3.95 9.62
CA LEU A 210 11.00 -4.60 9.29
C LEU A 210 11.26 -5.77 8.36
N VAL A 211 10.50 -6.83 8.54
CA VAL A 211 10.56 -8.04 7.73
C VAL A 211 9.17 -8.31 7.16
N TYR A 212 9.10 -8.49 5.86
CA TYR A 212 7.88 -8.88 5.16
C TYR A 212 8.06 -10.26 4.58
N HIS A 213 7.03 -11.08 4.66
CA HIS A 213 6.91 -12.32 3.89
C HIS A 213 6.01 -12.05 2.69
N VAL A 214 6.48 -12.39 1.50
CA VAL A 214 5.78 -12.16 0.23
C VAL A 214 5.61 -13.50 -0.50
N ASP A 215 4.37 -13.85 -0.79
CA ASP A 215 4.00 -14.97 -1.65
C ASP A 215 3.40 -14.45 -2.97
N TYR A 216 4.20 -14.47 -4.01
CA TYR A 216 3.81 -14.17 -5.39
C TYR A 216 3.91 -15.42 -6.29
N THR A 217 3.82 -16.61 -5.69
CA THR A 217 3.83 -17.87 -6.44
C THR A 217 2.68 -17.93 -7.45
N SER A 218 2.79 -18.79 -8.45
CA SER A 218 1.75 -18.95 -9.48
C SER A 218 0.37 -19.29 -8.88
N ARG A 219 0.34 -19.91 -7.70
CA ARG A 219 -0.89 -20.22 -6.97
C ARG A 219 -1.58 -18.95 -6.47
N TYR A 220 -0.84 -17.95 -6.01
CA TYR A 220 -1.36 -16.73 -5.40
C TYR A 220 -1.24 -15.47 -6.27
N ALA A 221 -0.56 -15.55 -7.42
CA ALA A 221 -0.50 -14.44 -8.38
C ALA A 221 -1.88 -13.88 -8.80
N PRO A 222 -2.96 -14.69 -8.91
CA PRO A 222 -4.30 -14.16 -9.16
C PRO A 222 -4.79 -13.21 -8.08
N GLN A 223 -4.49 -13.45 -6.80
CA GLN A 223 -4.92 -12.58 -5.69
C GLN A 223 -4.30 -11.19 -5.82
N TRP A 224 -3.05 -11.10 -6.26
CA TRP A 224 -2.39 -9.82 -6.56
C TRP A 224 -3.09 -9.08 -7.70
N SER A 225 -3.44 -9.80 -8.77
CA SER A 225 -4.11 -9.23 -9.93
C SER A 225 -5.55 -8.79 -9.65
N TYR A 226 -6.24 -9.47 -8.73
CA TYR A 226 -7.62 -9.18 -8.34
C TYR A 226 -7.74 -8.27 -7.12
N ASN A 227 -6.62 -7.77 -6.60
CA ASN A 227 -6.59 -6.93 -5.39
C ASN A 227 -7.20 -7.60 -4.15
N THR A 228 -6.95 -8.90 -3.97
CA THR A 228 -7.47 -9.73 -2.87
C THR A 228 -6.37 -10.46 -2.10
N LEU A 229 -5.13 -9.98 -2.23
CA LEU A 229 -3.92 -10.68 -1.78
C LEU A 229 -3.88 -10.96 -0.27
N ASN A 230 -4.55 -10.16 0.54
CA ASN A 230 -4.59 -10.31 1.99
C ASN A 230 -5.98 -10.58 2.56
N ASN A 231 -6.93 -11.04 1.73
CA ASN A 231 -8.30 -11.34 2.20
C ASN A 231 -8.37 -12.62 3.06
N ASN A 232 -7.42 -13.54 2.90
CA ASN A 232 -7.38 -14.74 3.72
C ASN A 232 -6.43 -14.56 4.92
N PRO A 233 -6.94 -14.40 6.15
CA PRO A 233 -6.10 -14.21 7.33
C PRO A 233 -5.24 -15.44 7.69
N ALA A 234 -5.52 -16.61 7.13
CA ALA A 234 -4.67 -17.77 7.30
C ALA A 234 -3.50 -17.81 6.29
N HIS A 235 -3.59 -16.98 5.23
CA HIS A 235 -2.55 -16.88 4.21
C HIS A 235 -2.55 -15.47 3.59
N GLU A 236 -1.92 -14.53 4.25
CA GLU A 236 -1.69 -13.19 3.74
C GLU A 236 -0.54 -13.22 2.73
N CYS A 237 -0.79 -12.88 1.45
CA CYS A 237 0.26 -12.92 0.41
C CYS A 237 1.36 -11.86 0.61
N MET A 238 1.10 -10.84 1.41
CA MET A 238 2.11 -9.95 1.96
C MET A 238 1.84 -9.74 3.44
N LYS A 239 2.73 -10.24 4.27
CA LYS A 239 2.57 -10.27 5.73
C LYS A 239 3.75 -9.61 6.43
N LEU A 240 3.48 -8.86 7.50
CA LEU A 240 4.52 -8.43 8.44
C LEU A 240 4.93 -9.58 9.35
N VAL A 241 6.23 -9.90 9.33
CA VAL A 241 6.85 -10.79 10.32
C VAL A 241 7.20 -9.96 11.54
N ARG A 242 6.45 -10.11 12.62
CA ARG A 242 6.60 -9.28 13.81
C ARG A 242 7.67 -9.84 14.76
N SER A 243 8.41 -8.95 15.43
CA SER A 243 9.38 -9.38 16.46
C SER A 243 8.73 -10.13 17.61
N VAL A 244 7.45 -9.82 17.91
CA VAL A 244 6.61 -10.59 18.82
C VAL A 244 5.48 -11.20 17.99
N PRO A 245 5.53 -12.52 17.69
CA PRO A 245 4.55 -13.18 16.84
C PRO A 245 3.16 -13.19 17.49
N GLY A 246 2.17 -13.32 16.66
CA GLY A 246 0.77 -13.39 17.05
C GLY A 246 -0.03 -12.22 16.48
N ARG A 247 -1.33 -12.47 16.23
CA ARG A 247 -2.23 -11.45 15.73
C ARG A 247 -2.55 -10.43 16.80
N SER A 248 -2.31 -9.17 16.50
CA SER A 248 -2.93 -8.07 17.21
C SER A 248 -3.98 -7.47 16.29
N SER A 249 -5.18 -7.24 16.78
CA SER A 249 -6.21 -6.50 16.06
C SER A 249 -5.89 -5.00 15.99
N TYR A 250 -4.83 -4.58 16.65
CA TYR A 250 -4.34 -3.22 16.65
C TYR A 250 -2.84 -3.22 16.56
N ASP A 251 -2.36 -2.37 15.70
CA ASP A 251 -0.97 -2.15 15.46
C ASP A 251 -0.23 -1.73 16.74
N VAL A 252 0.75 -2.52 17.09
CA VAL A 252 1.67 -2.20 18.19
C VAL A 252 3.08 -2.14 17.59
N PRO A 253 3.51 -0.98 17.08
CA PRO A 253 4.79 -0.85 16.38
C PRO A 253 5.97 -1.44 17.16
N GLN A 254 5.98 -1.31 18.48
CA GLN A 254 7.03 -1.87 19.34
C GLN A 254 7.18 -3.39 19.24
N LYS A 255 6.13 -4.11 18.83
CA LYS A 255 6.12 -5.57 18.64
C LYS A 255 6.40 -6.00 17.22
N THR A 256 6.50 -5.05 16.29
CA THR A 256 6.72 -5.30 14.87
C THR A 256 8.19 -5.14 14.51
N PHE A 257 8.80 -4.05 14.95
CA PHE A 257 10.22 -3.80 14.67
C PHE A 257 11.16 -4.80 15.34
N PHE A 258 12.29 -5.05 14.69
CA PHE A 258 13.44 -5.73 15.30
C PHE A 258 14.52 -4.67 15.60
N PRO A 259 15.12 -4.67 16.82
CA PRO A 259 14.86 -5.61 17.91
C PRO A 259 13.56 -5.35 18.69
N GLY A 260 12.86 -4.24 18.50
CA GLY A 260 11.60 -3.92 19.14
C GLY A 260 11.67 -3.79 20.66
N ALA A 261 10.51 -3.78 21.33
CA ALA A 261 10.42 -3.60 22.78
C ALA A 261 11.01 -4.78 23.57
N ASN A 262 11.00 -5.97 22.99
CA ASN A 262 11.47 -7.19 23.65
C ASN A 262 12.94 -7.51 23.33
N ASN A 263 13.63 -6.61 22.64
CA ASN A 263 15.05 -6.75 22.25
C ASN A 263 15.33 -8.07 21.50
N ILE A 264 14.46 -8.42 20.53
CA ILE A 264 14.60 -9.63 19.72
C ILE A 264 15.69 -9.39 18.66
N THR A 265 16.80 -10.10 18.79
CA THR A 265 18.00 -9.98 17.95
C THR A 265 18.24 -11.18 17.05
N SER A 266 17.38 -12.20 17.11
CA SER A 266 17.42 -13.36 16.25
C SER A 266 16.04 -13.68 15.72
N LEU A 267 15.99 -14.16 14.50
CA LEU A 267 14.77 -14.56 13.82
C LEU A 267 15.01 -15.92 13.16
N SER A 268 14.22 -16.91 13.55
CA SER A 268 14.27 -18.24 12.99
C SER A 268 12.88 -18.90 13.06
N PRO A 269 12.62 -19.98 12.29
CA PRO A 269 11.36 -20.71 12.35
C PRO A 269 11.02 -21.23 13.76
N GLU A 270 12.03 -21.58 14.57
CA GLU A 270 11.83 -22.07 15.94
C GLU A 270 11.43 -20.99 16.92
N THR A 271 11.86 -19.75 16.68
CA THR A 271 11.59 -18.60 17.57
C THR A 271 10.43 -17.75 17.13
N ASN A 272 10.04 -17.83 15.86
CA ASN A 272 8.98 -17.02 15.31
C ASN A 272 8.20 -17.78 14.22
N ALA A 273 6.97 -18.16 14.53
CA ALA A 273 6.09 -18.91 13.63
C ALA A 273 5.68 -18.12 12.38
N ASP A 274 5.81 -16.78 12.39
CA ASP A 274 5.56 -15.94 11.21
C ASP A 274 6.75 -15.96 10.22
N TYR A 275 7.92 -16.43 10.65
CA TYR A 275 9.11 -16.60 9.82
C TYR A 275 9.20 -18.03 9.27
N ILE A 276 8.20 -18.39 8.48
CA ILE A 276 8.14 -19.71 7.81
C ILE A 276 7.59 -19.46 6.42
N SER A 277 8.24 -20.01 5.40
CA SER A 277 7.68 -20.02 4.06
C SER A 277 6.39 -20.84 4.03
N TRP A 278 5.31 -20.24 3.52
CA TRP A 278 4.01 -20.90 3.37
C TRP A 278 4.07 -22.18 2.54
N ASN A 279 4.98 -22.24 1.56
CA ASN A 279 5.03 -23.27 0.55
C ASN A 279 6.05 -24.36 0.88
N SER A 280 7.12 -24.06 1.62
CA SER A 280 8.19 -25.01 1.94
C SER A 280 8.26 -25.39 3.41
N GLY A 281 7.65 -24.61 4.31
CA GLY A 281 7.72 -24.80 5.75
C GLY A 281 9.12 -24.54 6.34
N LYS A 282 9.99 -23.81 5.61
CA LYS A 282 11.39 -23.56 5.99
C LYS A 282 11.71 -22.10 5.98
#